data_b9913bbd65c5a4facbbf540d0eca0cca
#
_entry.id   b9913bbd65c5a4facbbf540d0eca0cca
#
_cell.length_a   1.000
_cell.length_b   1.000
_cell.length_c   1.000
_cell.angle_alpha   90.00
_cell.angle_beta   90.00
_cell.angle_gamma   90.00
#
_symmetry.space_group_name_H-M   'P 1'
#
loop_
_entity.id
_entity.type
_entity.pdbx_description
1 polymer ?
#
loop_
_entity_poly.entity_id
_entity_poly.type
_entity_poly.pdbx_seq_one_letter_code
_entity_poly.pdbx_strand_id
1 'polypeptide(L)'
;QRQHILPSIAHTDATYEEVEKANKAGYTHITHLYSAMSSVTRRNAFRHAGVVEAAYLIDDITVEIIADGIHLPKPLLQFVYKFKGPDKTALCTDAMRGAGMPDGESILGSLTNGQKVIIEDGVAKMPDRSAFAGSVATTDRLVRTMVQLAGIPLTDAIRMMTLTPARILHIDSSKGSLEAGKDADIIIFDNQINVINTISEGHVIYSK
;
A
#
# COMPACT_ATOMS: atom_id res chain seq x y z
N GLN A 1 -1.30 15.61 16.76
CA GLN A 1 -1.67 14.32 17.41
C GLN A 1 -2.74 14.45 18.51
N ARG A 2 -3.23 15.65 18.82
CA ARG A 2 -4.32 15.83 19.83
C ARG A 2 -5.63 15.11 19.46
N GLN A 3 -5.78 14.60 18.24
CA GLN A 3 -7.00 13.95 17.74
C GLN A 3 -6.75 12.51 17.27
N HIS A 4 -5.63 11.89 17.64
CA HIS A 4 -5.25 10.53 17.22
C HIS A 4 -5.24 10.33 15.68
N ILE A 5 -4.97 11.39 14.92
CA ILE A 5 -4.82 11.34 13.46
C ILE A 5 -3.36 11.03 13.13
N LEU A 6 -3.13 10.03 12.28
CA LEU A 6 -1.82 9.74 11.70
C LEU A 6 -1.61 10.64 10.48
N PRO A 7 -0.72 11.65 10.54
CA PRO A 7 -0.37 12.41 9.36
C PRO A 7 0.56 11.58 8.46
N SER A 8 0.29 11.58 7.14
CA SER A 8 1.06 10.83 6.16
C SER A 8 1.62 11.74 5.07
N ILE A 9 2.81 11.41 4.59
CA ILE A 9 3.47 12.08 3.46
C ILE A 9 3.00 11.41 2.17
N ALA A 10 2.45 12.17 1.24
CA ALA A 10 1.92 11.68 -0.03
C ALA A 10 2.09 12.70 -1.15
N HIS A 11 2.21 12.24 -2.40
CA HIS A 11 2.19 13.07 -3.63
C HIS A 11 3.00 14.36 -3.49
N THR A 12 4.31 14.26 -3.30
CA THR A 12 5.17 15.41 -3.05
C THR A 12 6.53 15.28 -3.73
N ASP A 13 7.10 16.40 -4.11
CA ASP A 13 8.47 16.53 -4.62
C ASP A 13 9.45 17.03 -3.54
N ALA A 14 9.10 16.84 -2.26
CA ALA A 14 9.91 17.24 -1.10
C ALA A 14 11.32 16.66 -1.16
N THR A 15 12.28 17.40 -0.65
CA THR A 15 13.64 16.93 -0.42
C THR A 15 13.73 16.08 0.86
N TYR A 16 14.84 15.39 1.05
CA TYR A 16 15.10 14.62 2.26
C TYR A 16 14.97 15.49 3.52
N GLU A 17 15.52 16.70 3.49
CA GLU A 17 15.54 17.64 4.62
C GLU A 17 14.13 18.12 4.98
N GLU A 18 13.26 18.28 3.97
CA GLU A 18 11.84 18.61 4.19
C GLU A 18 11.09 17.45 4.81
N VAL A 19 11.35 16.21 4.38
CA VAL A 19 10.79 14.99 4.99
C VAL A 19 11.28 14.82 6.43
N GLU A 20 12.57 15.03 6.69
CA GLU A 20 13.12 14.98 8.05
C GLU A 20 12.45 16.00 8.97
N LYS A 21 12.22 17.21 8.47
CA LYS A 21 11.49 18.25 9.19
C LYS A 21 10.03 17.85 9.45
N ALA A 22 9.35 17.28 8.46
CA ALA A 22 7.98 16.76 8.61
C ALA A 22 7.94 15.61 9.63
N ASN A 23 8.92 14.69 9.61
CA ASN A 23 9.02 13.60 10.58
C ASN A 23 9.15 14.13 12.01
N LYS A 24 10.01 15.13 12.26
CA LYS A 24 10.12 15.81 13.57
C LYS A 24 8.82 16.49 14.00
N ALA A 25 7.93 16.83 13.05
CA ALA A 25 6.60 17.37 13.32
C ALA A 25 5.50 16.30 13.50
N GLY A 26 5.87 15.00 13.41
CA GLY A 26 4.98 13.87 13.66
C GLY A 26 4.46 13.15 12.41
N TYR A 27 4.97 13.44 11.23
CA TYR A 27 4.68 12.69 10.00
C TYR A 27 5.53 11.41 9.98
N THR A 28 4.98 10.32 10.45
CA THR A 28 5.68 9.03 10.63
C THR A 28 5.27 7.96 9.64
N HIS A 29 4.50 8.34 8.62
CA HIS A 29 4.03 7.42 7.59
C HIS A 29 4.19 8.01 6.18
N ILE A 30 4.43 7.15 5.19
CA ILE A 30 4.47 7.51 3.78
C ILE A 30 3.45 6.65 3.03
N THR A 31 2.49 7.32 2.39
CA THR A 31 1.44 6.71 1.58
C THR A 31 2.03 6.21 0.25
N HIS A 32 1.62 5.01 -0.19
CA HIS A 32 1.96 4.37 -1.49
C HIS A 32 3.34 4.77 -2.04
N LEU A 33 4.39 4.42 -1.28
CA LEU A 33 5.80 4.72 -1.59
C LEU A 33 6.12 4.48 -3.08
N TYR A 34 6.85 5.38 -3.69
CA TYR A 34 7.19 5.53 -5.12
C TYR A 34 6.13 6.20 -6.00
N SER A 35 4.85 6.25 -5.60
CA SER A 35 3.80 6.87 -6.41
C SER A 35 3.78 8.37 -6.24
N ALA A 36 4.03 9.13 -7.32
CA ALA A 36 4.05 10.59 -7.35
C ALA A 36 4.93 11.22 -6.23
N MET A 37 6.14 10.69 -6.06
CA MET A 37 7.10 11.13 -5.05
C MET A 37 8.47 11.39 -5.65
N SER A 38 9.21 12.33 -5.04
CA SER A 38 10.60 12.59 -5.37
C SER A 38 11.51 11.42 -4.97
N SER A 39 12.50 11.17 -5.80
CA SER A 39 13.70 10.38 -5.51
C SER A 39 14.92 11.26 -5.77
N VAL A 40 16.09 10.68 -5.99
CA VAL A 40 17.31 11.43 -6.29
C VAL A 40 17.10 12.38 -7.48
N THR A 41 17.15 13.66 -7.24
CA THR A 41 17.10 14.72 -8.25
C THR A 41 18.43 15.40 -8.42
N ARG A 42 18.58 16.21 -9.46
CA ARG A 42 19.78 17.01 -9.70
C ARG A 42 19.40 18.47 -9.87
N ARG A 43 19.97 19.36 -9.02
CA ARG A 43 19.80 20.82 -9.10
C ARG A 43 21.18 21.45 -9.16
N ASN A 44 21.46 22.26 -10.17
CA ASN A 44 22.76 22.91 -10.38
C ASN A 44 23.96 21.94 -10.25
N ALA A 45 23.86 20.76 -10.90
CA ALA A 45 24.80 19.64 -10.86
C ALA A 45 24.86 18.84 -9.54
N PHE A 46 24.37 19.35 -8.42
CA PHE A 46 24.32 18.64 -7.14
C PHE A 46 23.16 17.66 -7.06
N ARG A 47 23.41 16.49 -6.45
CA ARG A 47 22.36 15.52 -6.16
C ARG A 47 21.66 15.88 -4.86
N HIS A 48 20.34 15.74 -4.87
CA HIS A 48 19.47 15.87 -3.71
C HIS A 48 18.68 14.59 -3.55
N ALA A 49 18.66 14.05 -2.33
CA ALA A 49 17.81 12.94 -1.96
C ALA A 49 16.36 13.44 -1.82
N GLY A 50 15.41 12.56 -2.06
CA GLY A 50 13.99 12.87 -1.98
C GLY A 50 13.26 12.03 -0.92
N VAL A 51 11.94 11.92 -1.10
CA VAL A 51 11.04 11.18 -0.22
C VAL A 51 11.41 9.69 -0.18
N VAL A 52 11.77 9.12 -1.33
CA VAL A 52 12.11 7.68 -1.42
C VAL A 52 13.32 7.37 -0.55
N GLU A 53 14.38 8.18 -0.63
CA GLU A 53 15.58 7.99 0.18
C GLU A 53 15.29 8.22 1.67
N ALA A 54 14.46 9.22 2.00
CA ALA A 54 14.06 9.48 3.38
C ALA A 54 13.27 8.30 3.97
N ALA A 55 12.42 7.64 3.18
CA ALA A 55 11.67 6.46 3.61
C ALA A 55 12.58 5.34 4.13
N TYR A 56 13.77 5.19 3.56
CA TYR A 56 14.73 4.16 3.96
C TYR A 56 15.69 4.60 5.05
N LEU A 57 16.05 5.88 5.09
CA LEU A 57 17.06 6.40 6.02
C LEU A 57 16.50 6.82 7.37
N ILE A 58 15.22 7.21 7.43
CA ILE A 58 14.57 7.61 8.68
C ILE A 58 13.87 6.39 9.26
N ASP A 59 14.42 5.88 10.36
CA ASP A 59 13.96 4.63 10.97
C ASP A 59 12.51 4.69 11.47
N ASP A 60 12.06 5.83 11.99
CA ASP A 60 10.71 5.98 12.55
C ASP A 60 9.61 6.01 11.48
N ILE A 61 9.96 6.20 10.22
CA ILE A 61 8.98 6.24 9.13
C ILE A 61 8.55 4.83 8.76
N THR A 62 7.26 4.59 8.79
CA THR A 62 6.60 3.43 8.17
C THR A 62 6.13 3.78 6.76
N VAL A 63 5.91 2.79 5.92
CA VAL A 63 5.46 3.00 4.53
C VAL A 63 4.31 2.07 4.18
N GLU A 64 3.50 2.46 3.21
CA GLU A 64 2.64 1.52 2.49
C GLU A 64 3.05 1.43 1.02
N ILE A 65 2.75 0.30 0.39
CA ILE A 65 3.07 0.03 -1.01
C ILE A 65 1.88 -0.59 -1.74
N ILE A 66 1.70 -0.18 -3.00
CA ILE A 66 0.76 -0.83 -3.92
C ILE A 66 1.44 -2.07 -4.51
N ALA A 67 1.24 -3.21 -3.85
CA ALA A 67 1.93 -4.47 -4.18
C ALA A 67 1.18 -5.29 -5.26
N ASP A 68 0.66 -4.65 -6.29
CA ASP A 68 -0.09 -5.30 -7.38
C ASP A 68 0.80 -5.94 -8.47
N GLY A 69 2.12 -5.72 -8.39
CA GLY A 69 3.11 -6.18 -9.36
C GLY A 69 3.22 -5.31 -10.62
N ILE A 70 2.44 -4.22 -10.70
CA ILE A 70 2.39 -3.29 -11.82
C ILE A 70 2.91 -1.92 -11.39
N HIS A 71 2.34 -1.33 -10.32
CA HIS A 71 2.87 -0.11 -9.71
C HIS A 71 4.31 -0.32 -9.23
N LEU A 72 4.56 -1.43 -8.54
CA LEU A 72 5.88 -1.85 -8.12
C LEU A 72 6.24 -3.20 -8.75
N PRO A 73 7.19 -3.22 -9.70
CA PRO A 73 7.69 -4.47 -10.26
C PRO A 73 8.48 -5.27 -9.20
N LYS A 74 8.64 -6.57 -9.46
CA LYS A 74 9.34 -7.51 -8.56
C LYS A 74 10.59 -6.95 -7.87
N PRO A 75 11.56 -6.32 -8.56
CA PRO A 75 12.77 -5.83 -7.90
C PRO A 75 12.49 -4.75 -6.85
N LEU A 76 11.50 -3.87 -7.07
CA LEU A 76 11.13 -2.84 -6.11
C LEU A 76 10.38 -3.43 -4.91
N LEU A 77 9.49 -4.40 -5.10
CA LEU A 77 8.85 -5.13 -4.01
C LEU A 77 9.89 -5.81 -3.11
N GLN A 78 10.88 -6.48 -3.73
CA GLN A 78 11.99 -7.11 -3.00
C GLN A 78 12.87 -6.08 -2.29
N PHE A 79 13.10 -4.92 -2.91
CA PHE A 79 13.91 -3.85 -2.34
C PHE A 79 13.26 -3.28 -1.07
N VAL A 80 11.95 -2.96 -1.13
CA VAL A 80 11.22 -2.47 0.04
C VAL A 80 11.23 -3.51 1.16
N TYR A 81 10.92 -4.77 0.86
CA TYR A 81 10.94 -5.85 1.85
C TYR A 81 12.32 -6.00 2.51
N LYS A 82 13.39 -5.99 1.69
CA LYS A 82 14.76 -6.18 2.19
C LYS A 82 15.23 -5.04 3.11
N PHE A 83 14.89 -3.79 2.79
CA PHE A 83 15.49 -2.64 3.47
C PHE A 83 14.55 -1.97 4.47
N LYS A 84 13.23 -2.10 4.32
CA LYS A 84 12.25 -1.57 5.27
C LYS A 84 11.68 -2.66 6.18
N GLY A 85 11.53 -3.86 5.66
CA GLY A 85 11.05 -5.03 6.39
C GLY A 85 9.53 -5.08 6.59
N PRO A 86 9.01 -6.25 7.02
CA PRO A 86 7.57 -6.48 7.12
C PRO A 86 6.90 -5.72 8.27
N ASP A 87 7.64 -5.34 9.31
CA ASP A 87 7.09 -4.62 10.47
C ASP A 87 6.91 -3.10 10.23
N LYS A 88 7.51 -2.58 9.15
CA LYS A 88 7.43 -1.16 8.78
C LYS A 88 6.82 -0.90 7.41
N THR A 89 6.36 -1.96 6.73
CA THR A 89 5.74 -1.88 5.41
C THR A 89 4.33 -2.47 5.46
N ALA A 90 3.33 -1.65 5.19
CA ALA A 90 1.96 -2.10 4.96
C ALA A 90 1.69 -2.32 3.47
N LEU A 91 0.78 -3.23 3.13
CA LEU A 91 0.25 -3.37 1.78
C LEU A 91 -1.04 -2.55 1.68
N CYS A 92 -1.15 -1.70 0.67
CA CYS A 92 -2.37 -0.97 0.35
C CYS A 92 -2.81 -1.27 -1.08
N THR A 93 -4.11 -1.29 -1.32
CA THR A 93 -4.64 -1.52 -2.66
C THR A 93 -4.61 -0.25 -3.50
N ASP A 94 -4.83 0.89 -2.90
CA ASP A 94 -5.13 2.15 -3.61
C ASP A 94 -6.18 1.93 -4.71
N ALA A 95 -7.16 1.06 -4.40
CA ALA A 95 -8.12 0.56 -5.38
C ALA A 95 -9.18 1.62 -5.70
N MET A 96 -9.29 1.93 -6.99
CA MET A 96 -10.38 2.75 -7.49
C MET A 96 -11.65 1.89 -7.69
N ARG A 97 -12.80 2.52 -7.99
CA ARG A 97 -14.11 1.85 -8.12
C ARG A 97 -14.19 0.71 -9.14
N GLY A 98 -13.23 0.62 -10.04
CA GLY A 98 -13.14 -0.44 -11.03
C GLY A 98 -12.54 -1.75 -10.52
N ALA A 99 -12.08 -1.80 -9.27
CA ALA A 99 -11.59 -3.06 -8.68
C ALA A 99 -12.71 -4.11 -8.64
N GLY A 100 -12.39 -5.31 -9.15
CA GLY A 100 -13.37 -6.39 -9.28
C GLY A 100 -14.37 -6.25 -10.44
N MET A 101 -14.25 -5.21 -11.25
CA MET A 101 -15.04 -5.00 -12.47
C MET A 101 -14.31 -5.55 -13.71
N PRO A 102 -15.03 -5.86 -14.79
CA PRO A 102 -14.38 -6.17 -16.07
C PRO A 102 -13.54 -5.02 -16.60
N ASP A 103 -12.58 -5.34 -17.47
CA ASP A 103 -11.82 -4.34 -18.22
C ASP A 103 -12.73 -3.44 -19.04
N GLY A 104 -12.33 -2.17 -19.22
CA GLY A 104 -13.09 -1.18 -19.97
C GLY A 104 -12.99 0.23 -19.38
N GLU A 105 -13.90 1.10 -19.84
CA GLU A 105 -13.96 2.48 -19.36
C GLU A 105 -14.52 2.55 -17.92
N SER A 106 -13.95 3.45 -17.12
CA SER A 106 -14.40 3.75 -15.76
C SER A 106 -14.18 5.23 -15.44
N ILE A 107 -14.51 5.63 -14.20
CA ILE A 107 -14.36 7.00 -13.72
C ILE A 107 -13.60 6.98 -12.40
N LEU A 108 -12.49 7.72 -12.34
CA LEU A 108 -11.77 8.01 -11.10
C LEU A 108 -12.39 9.23 -10.41
N GLY A 109 -12.63 9.14 -9.11
CA GLY A 109 -13.22 10.24 -8.33
C GLY A 109 -14.75 10.31 -8.42
N SER A 110 -15.33 11.50 -8.54
CA SER A 110 -16.78 11.71 -8.55
C SER A 110 -17.44 11.11 -9.81
N LEU A 111 -18.65 10.56 -9.66
CA LEU A 111 -19.43 10.05 -10.80
C LEU A 111 -19.90 11.16 -11.76
N THR A 112 -20.04 12.39 -11.26
CA THR A 112 -20.59 13.51 -12.05
C THR A 112 -19.49 14.31 -12.78
N ASN A 113 -18.30 14.42 -12.18
CA ASN A 113 -17.20 15.24 -12.72
C ASN A 113 -15.83 14.59 -12.50
N GLY A 114 -15.80 13.28 -12.30
CA GLY A 114 -14.55 12.53 -12.18
C GLY A 114 -13.84 12.35 -13.52
N GLN A 115 -12.63 11.87 -13.44
CA GLN A 115 -11.75 11.69 -14.59
C GLN A 115 -12.02 10.34 -15.27
N LYS A 116 -12.17 10.33 -16.59
CA LYS A 116 -12.25 9.09 -17.37
C LYS A 116 -10.94 8.33 -17.28
N VAL A 117 -11.04 7.02 -17.11
CA VAL A 117 -9.90 6.09 -17.06
C VAL A 117 -10.24 4.83 -17.84
N ILE A 118 -9.22 4.04 -18.17
CA ILE A 118 -9.36 2.75 -18.84
C ILE A 118 -8.75 1.68 -17.94
N ILE A 119 -9.53 0.64 -17.64
CA ILE A 119 -9.05 -0.55 -16.94
C ILE A 119 -8.61 -1.55 -18.01
N GLU A 120 -7.33 -1.86 -18.01
CA GLU A 120 -6.71 -2.84 -18.91
C GLU A 120 -5.40 -3.34 -18.27
N ASP A 121 -4.95 -4.52 -18.66
CA ASP A 121 -3.71 -5.13 -18.14
C ASP A 121 -3.68 -5.23 -16.60
N GLY A 122 -4.86 -5.29 -15.95
CA GLY A 122 -4.98 -5.40 -14.50
C GLY A 122 -4.68 -4.13 -13.71
N VAL A 123 -4.74 -2.95 -14.35
CA VAL A 123 -4.53 -1.65 -13.72
C VAL A 123 -5.41 -0.58 -14.39
N ALA A 124 -5.75 0.49 -13.66
CA ALA A 124 -6.40 1.64 -14.27
C ALA A 124 -5.35 2.61 -14.84
N LYS A 125 -5.59 3.11 -16.04
CA LYS A 125 -4.70 4.03 -16.78
C LYS A 125 -5.46 5.28 -17.20
N MET A 126 -4.72 6.36 -17.37
CA MET A 126 -5.21 7.53 -18.10
C MET A 126 -5.57 7.13 -19.55
N PRO A 127 -6.55 7.77 -20.22
CA PRO A 127 -6.94 7.40 -21.57
C PRO A 127 -5.80 7.47 -22.59
N ASP A 128 -4.82 8.33 -22.38
CA ASP A 128 -3.61 8.48 -23.20
C ASP A 128 -2.46 7.54 -22.78
N ARG A 129 -2.66 6.71 -21.75
CA ARG A 129 -1.69 5.78 -21.16
C ARG A 129 -0.43 6.46 -20.59
N SER A 130 -0.47 7.75 -20.34
CA SER A 130 0.66 8.52 -19.81
C SER A 130 0.95 8.21 -18.31
N ALA A 131 -0.06 7.75 -17.56
CA ALA A 131 0.05 7.45 -16.13
C ALA A 131 -0.97 6.41 -15.69
N PHE A 132 -0.68 5.78 -14.55
CA PHE A 132 -1.69 5.00 -13.82
C PHE A 132 -2.69 5.95 -13.13
N ALA A 133 -3.90 5.45 -12.94
CA ALA A 133 -5.03 6.19 -12.37
C ALA A 133 -5.65 5.40 -11.20
N GLY A 134 -4.82 5.03 -10.23
CA GLY A 134 -5.14 4.13 -9.14
C GLY A 134 -5.02 2.66 -9.53
N SER A 135 -5.19 1.79 -8.55
CA SER A 135 -5.13 0.34 -8.71
C SER A 135 -6.53 -0.26 -8.92
N VAL A 136 -6.57 -1.47 -9.45
CA VAL A 136 -7.75 -2.35 -9.44
C VAL A 136 -7.47 -3.65 -8.67
N ALA A 137 -6.38 -3.69 -7.92
CA ALA A 137 -5.99 -4.86 -7.15
C ALA A 137 -6.88 -5.04 -5.92
N THR A 138 -7.19 -6.29 -5.62
CA THR A 138 -7.82 -6.72 -4.36
C THR A 138 -6.75 -7.10 -3.34
N THR A 139 -7.11 -7.15 -2.07
CA THR A 139 -6.16 -7.44 -0.97
C THR A 139 -5.50 -8.81 -1.10
N ASP A 140 -6.24 -9.84 -1.53
CA ASP A 140 -5.71 -11.18 -1.81
C ASP A 140 -4.68 -11.16 -2.95
N ARG A 141 -4.92 -10.34 -3.99
CA ARG A 141 -3.95 -10.14 -5.07
C ARG A 141 -2.63 -9.56 -4.56
N LEU A 142 -2.66 -8.59 -3.63
CA LEU A 142 -1.44 -8.01 -3.06
C LEU A 142 -0.61 -9.06 -2.33
N VAL A 143 -1.25 -9.85 -1.46
CA VAL A 143 -0.58 -10.94 -0.73
C VAL A 143 -0.03 -11.97 -1.73
N ARG A 144 -0.82 -12.38 -2.71
CA ARG A 144 -0.42 -13.32 -3.76
C ARG A 144 0.79 -12.81 -4.54
N THR A 145 0.81 -11.54 -4.91
CA THR A 145 1.92 -10.90 -5.62
C THR A 145 3.20 -10.90 -4.79
N MET A 146 3.11 -10.55 -3.51
CA MET A 146 4.26 -10.59 -2.62
C MET A 146 4.85 -12.01 -2.52
N VAL A 147 4.01 -13.03 -2.39
CA VAL A 147 4.46 -14.41 -2.26
C VAL A 147 4.95 -14.98 -3.60
N GLN A 148 4.12 -14.93 -4.64
CA GLN A 148 4.37 -15.67 -5.89
C GLN A 148 5.31 -14.92 -6.84
N LEU A 149 5.21 -13.59 -6.92
CA LEU A 149 6.07 -12.78 -7.78
C LEU A 149 7.35 -12.35 -7.07
N ALA A 150 7.25 -11.78 -5.88
CA ALA A 150 8.39 -11.24 -5.16
C ALA A 150 9.16 -12.30 -4.35
N GLY A 151 8.56 -13.46 -4.06
CA GLY A 151 9.18 -14.56 -3.31
C GLY A 151 9.29 -14.29 -1.81
N ILE A 152 8.40 -13.44 -1.28
CA ILE A 152 8.36 -13.10 0.15
C ILE A 152 7.66 -14.21 0.92
N PRO A 153 8.13 -14.58 2.13
CA PRO A 153 7.45 -15.56 2.96
C PRO A 153 5.98 -15.19 3.22
N LEU A 154 5.07 -16.18 3.12
CA LEU A 154 3.64 -15.97 3.31
C LEU A 154 3.32 -15.27 4.64
N THR A 155 3.98 -15.68 5.72
CA THR A 155 3.81 -15.08 7.06
C THR A 155 4.12 -13.60 7.09
N ASP A 156 5.13 -13.16 6.36
CA ASP A 156 5.52 -11.75 6.29
C ASP A 156 4.56 -10.96 5.38
N ALA A 157 4.16 -11.53 4.24
CA ALA A 157 3.16 -10.91 3.37
C ALA A 157 1.81 -10.73 4.11
N ILE A 158 1.37 -11.72 4.90
CA ILE A 158 0.19 -11.61 5.75
C ILE A 158 0.39 -10.53 6.83
N ARG A 159 1.54 -10.49 7.50
CA ARG A 159 1.86 -9.46 8.50
C ARG A 159 1.76 -8.05 7.90
N MET A 160 2.33 -7.85 6.72
CA MET A 160 2.28 -6.58 5.98
C MET A 160 0.84 -6.18 5.59
N MET A 161 -0.08 -7.13 5.48
CA MET A 161 -1.49 -6.88 5.15
C MET A 161 -2.39 -6.75 6.39
N THR A 162 -1.94 -7.19 7.57
CA THR A 162 -2.79 -7.30 8.77
C THR A 162 -2.21 -6.57 9.98
N LEU A 163 -1.23 -7.16 10.65
CA LEU A 163 -0.68 -6.64 11.91
C LEU A 163 0.07 -5.33 11.74
N THR A 164 0.83 -5.19 10.66
CA THR A 164 1.60 -3.97 10.41
C THR A 164 0.70 -2.74 10.21
N PRO A 165 -0.32 -2.76 9.32
CA PRO A 165 -1.26 -1.64 9.24
C PRO A 165 -2.05 -1.42 10.53
N ALA A 166 -2.40 -2.48 11.28
CA ALA A 166 -3.06 -2.32 12.57
C ALA A 166 -2.19 -1.55 13.59
N ARG A 167 -0.89 -1.84 13.63
CA ARG A 167 0.08 -1.11 14.47
C ARG A 167 0.26 0.35 14.01
N ILE A 168 0.38 0.59 12.72
CA ILE A 168 0.49 1.94 12.15
C ILE A 168 -0.73 2.80 12.55
N LEU A 169 -1.91 2.19 12.55
CA LEU A 169 -3.17 2.86 12.91
C LEU A 169 -3.47 2.84 14.41
N HIS A 170 -2.62 2.21 15.24
CA HIS A 170 -2.80 2.05 16.69
C HIS A 170 -4.09 1.32 17.08
N ILE A 171 -4.51 0.32 16.28
CA ILE A 171 -5.67 -0.54 16.54
C ILE A 171 -5.27 -2.01 16.74
N ASP A 172 -4.00 -2.29 16.90
CA ASP A 172 -3.45 -3.64 17.07
C ASP A 172 -3.83 -4.30 18.40
N SER A 173 -4.43 -3.56 19.33
CA SER A 173 -5.05 -4.13 20.51
C SER A 173 -6.33 -4.93 20.20
N SER A 174 -7.02 -4.63 19.09
CA SER A 174 -8.27 -5.29 18.69
C SER A 174 -8.20 -5.97 17.32
N LYS A 175 -7.25 -5.61 16.45
CA LYS A 175 -7.16 -6.05 15.05
C LYS A 175 -5.78 -6.60 14.70
N GLY A 176 -5.67 -7.26 13.56
CA GLY A 176 -4.42 -7.55 12.86
C GLY A 176 -3.76 -8.88 13.23
N SER A 177 -4.21 -9.62 14.25
CA SER A 177 -3.70 -10.94 14.60
C SER A 177 -4.78 -11.83 15.19
N LEU A 178 -4.57 -13.16 15.13
CA LEU A 178 -5.44 -14.16 15.74
C LEU A 178 -5.01 -14.42 17.19
N GLU A 179 -5.49 -13.56 18.08
CA GLU A 179 -5.20 -13.64 19.52
C GLU A 179 -6.51 -13.54 20.32
N ALA A 180 -6.57 -14.24 21.46
CA ALA A 180 -7.72 -14.18 22.35
C ALA A 180 -7.96 -12.75 22.84
N GLY A 181 -9.21 -12.27 22.74
CA GLY A 181 -9.60 -10.91 23.12
C GLY A 181 -9.61 -9.90 21.98
N LYS A 182 -9.12 -10.26 20.79
CA LYS A 182 -9.26 -9.45 19.57
C LYS A 182 -10.53 -9.80 18.80
N ASP A 183 -10.91 -8.92 17.89
CA ASP A 183 -12.02 -9.16 16.98
C ASP A 183 -11.72 -10.41 16.11
N ALA A 184 -12.74 -11.24 15.94
CA ALA A 184 -12.63 -12.44 15.13
C ALA A 184 -12.78 -12.11 13.64
N ASP A 185 -11.84 -11.33 13.09
CA ASP A 185 -11.72 -11.04 11.68
C ASP A 185 -10.76 -12.05 11.05
N ILE A 186 -11.31 -13.03 10.32
CA ILE A 186 -10.56 -14.19 9.83
C ILE A 186 -10.81 -14.40 8.35
N ILE A 187 -9.73 -14.61 7.61
CA ILE A 187 -9.77 -15.00 6.20
C ILE A 187 -9.27 -16.44 6.07
N ILE A 188 -10.06 -17.29 5.41
CA ILE A 188 -9.67 -18.64 5.01
C ILE A 188 -9.43 -18.63 3.51
N PHE A 189 -8.26 -19.11 3.09
CA PHE A 189 -7.86 -19.16 1.68
C PHE A 189 -7.12 -20.47 1.34
N ASP A 190 -7.09 -20.82 0.07
CA ASP A 190 -6.36 -22.00 -0.44
C ASP A 190 -4.85 -21.74 -0.65
N ASN A 191 -4.14 -22.77 -1.10
CA ASN A 191 -2.70 -22.67 -1.36
C ASN A 191 -2.32 -21.67 -2.51
N GLN A 192 -3.26 -21.25 -3.29
CA GLN A 192 -3.10 -20.21 -4.32
C GLN A 192 -3.50 -18.82 -3.81
N ILE A 193 -3.85 -18.72 -2.53
CA ILE A 193 -4.31 -17.47 -1.88
C ILE A 193 -5.65 -16.99 -2.52
N ASN A 194 -6.52 -17.92 -2.92
CA ASN A 194 -7.90 -17.59 -3.26
C ASN A 194 -8.76 -17.65 -1.99
N VAL A 195 -9.49 -16.58 -1.70
CA VAL A 195 -10.35 -16.49 -0.53
C VAL A 195 -11.49 -17.50 -0.63
N ILE A 196 -11.67 -18.31 0.41
CA ILE A 196 -12.76 -19.28 0.56
C ILE A 196 -13.82 -18.73 1.51
N ASN A 197 -13.40 -18.22 2.68
CA ASN A 197 -14.32 -17.61 3.63
C ASN A 197 -13.75 -16.28 4.15
N THR A 198 -14.63 -15.34 4.40
CA THR A 198 -14.36 -14.12 5.16
C THR A 198 -15.28 -14.07 6.36
N ILE A 199 -14.68 -13.90 7.52
CA ILE A 199 -15.36 -13.76 8.81
C ILE A 199 -15.04 -12.40 9.36
N SER A 200 -16.04 -11.65 9.77
CA SER A 200 -15.89 -10.34 10.42
C SER A 200 -16.63 -10.34 11.75
N GLU A 201 -15.92 -9.97 12.80
CA GLU A 201 -16.44 -9.98 14.18
C GLU A 201 -17.14 -11.31 14.56
N GLY A 202 -16.58 -12.44 14.08
CA GLY A 202 -17.10 -13.78 14.30
C GLY A 202 -18.26 -14.21 13.38
N HIS A 203 -18.71 -13.34 12.48
CA HIS A 203 -19.79 -13.64 11.52
C HIS A 203 -19.24 -13.93 10.13
N VAL A 204 -19.67 -15.05 9.53
CA VAL A 204 -19.32 -15.36 8.13
C VAL A 204 -20.04 -14.38 7.21
N ILE A 205 -19.28 -13.53 6.51
CA ILE A 205 -19.80 -12.52 5.57
C ILE A 205 -19.59 -12.91 4.11
N TYR A 206 -18.72 -13.89 3.85
CA TYR A 206 -18.50 -14.46 2.53
C TYR A 206 -18.13 -15.93 2.65
N SER A 207 -18.69 -16.76 1.78
CA SER A 207 -18.32 -18.17 1.57
C SER A 207 -18.43 -18.49 0.08
N LYS A 208 -17.37 -19.10 -0.48
CA LYS A 208 -17.30 -19.52 -1.89
C LYS A 208 -18.08 -20.81 -2.10
#